data_e55314e0e7943865d03b241876377870
#
_entry.id   e55314e0e7943865d03b241876377870
#
_cell.length_a   1.000
_cell.length_b   1.000
_cell.length_c   1.000
_cell.angle_alpha   90.00
_cell.angle_beta   90.00
_cell.angle_gamma   90.00
#
_symmetry.space_group_name_H-M   'P 1'
#
loop_
_entity.id
_entity.type
_entity.pdbx_description
1 polymer ?
#
loop_
_entity_poly.entity_id
_entity_poly.type
_entity_poly.pdbx_seq_one_letter_code
_entity_poly.pdbx_strand_id
1 'polypeptide(L)'
;MNNSMALSPMRLEIDVLKTFIAVAETGSVKHAAERVARSPAAVSMQMKKLERLIGAPVFHRTEGAMRLSDSGDRLMPHAHRWR
;
A
#
# COMPACT_ATOMS: atom_id res chain seq x y z
N MET A 1 -15.22 16.82 15.86
CA MET A 1 -15.26 16.40 15.60
C MET A 1 -15.45 15.61 14.94
N ASN A 2 -15.65 15.34 14.63
CA ASN A 2 -15.73 14.69 14.19
C ASN A 2 -15.50 14.13 13.04
N ASN A 3 -15.19 14.38 12.47
CA ASN A 3 -14.51 14.03 11.40
C ASN A 3 -13.98 12.71 11.43
N SER A 4 -13.64 12.27 12.53
CA SER A 4 -13.15 10.97 12.74
C SER A 4 -14.09 9.92 12.27
N MET A 5 -15.32 10.24 12.13
CA MET A 5 -16.27 9.27 11.65
C MET A 5 -16.10 8.98 10.18
N ALA A 6 -15.78 9.99 9.41
CA ALA A 6 -15.61 9.82 7.99
C ALA A 6 -14.30 9.13 7.67
N LEU A 7 -13.29 9.36 8.52
CA LEU A 7 -11.95 8.86 8.25
C LEU A 7 -11.43 8.04 9.42
N SER A 8 -12.11 6.96 9.75
CA SER A 8 -11.66 6.13 10.85
C SER A 8 -10.27 5.59 10.54
N PRO A 9 -9.42 5.47 11.53
CA PRO A 9 -8.08 4.91 11.31
C PRO A 9 -8.11 3.52 10.68
N MET A 10 -9.09 2.71 11.06
CA MET A 10 -9.19 1.37 10.50
C MET A 10 -9.47 1.42 8.99
N ARG A 11 -10.33 2.33 8.55
CA ARG A 11 -10.62 2.45 7.13
C ARG A 11 -9.39 2.89 6.35
N LEU A 12 -8.64 3.84 6.88
CA LEU A 12 -7.42 4.29 6.23
C LEU A 12 -6.41 3.16 6.12
N GLU A 13 -6.29 2.36 7.16
CA GLU A 13 -5.37 1.24 7.15
C GLU A 13 -5.77 0.20 6.11
N ILE A 14 -7.07 -0.08 6.00
CA ILE A 14 -7.54 -1.05 5.01
C ILE A 14 -7.28 -0.54 3.60
N ASP A 15 -7.53 0.74 3.34
CA ASP A 15 -7.28 1.30 2.02
C ASP A 15 -5.80 1.23 1.65
N VAL A 16 -4.92 1.54 2.60
CA VAL A 16 -3.49 1.48 2.36
C VAL A 16 -3.07 0.04 2.10
N LEU A 17 -3.62 -0.92 2.84
CA LEU A 17 -3.28 -2.32 2.65
C LEU A 17 -3.77 -2.86 1.32
N LYS A 18 -4.95 -2.44 0.88
CA LYS A 18 -5.45 -2.83 -0.44
C LYS A 18 -4.52 -2.31 -1.54
N THR A 19 -4.05 -1.07 -1.40
CA THR A 19 -3.12 -0.50 -2.36
C THR A 19 -1.80 -1.24 -2.33
N PHE A 20 -1.32 -1.59 -1.13
CA PHE A 20 -0.08 -2.36 -0.98
C PHE A 20 -0.18 -3.70 -1.72
N ILE A 21 -1.30 -4.40 -1.54
CA ILE A 21 -1.52 -5.68 -2.23
C ILE A 21 -1.53 -5.48 -3.74
N ALA A 22 -2.19 -4.42 -4.21
CA ALA A 22 -2.26 -4.14 -5.64
C ALA A 22 -0.87 -3.88 -6.23
N VAL A 23 -0.01 -3.14 -5.53
CA VAL A 23 1.35 -2.88 -6.00
C VAL A 23 2.14 -4.19 -6.01
N ALA A 24 1.99 -5.00 -4.96
CA ALA A 24 2.70 -6.27 -4.87
C ALA A 24 2.30 -7.23 -5.99
N GLU A 25 1.01 -7.30 -6.28
CA GLU A 25 0.51 -8.23 -7.27
C GLU A 25 0.79 -7.78 -8.71
N THR A 26 0.72 -6.49 -8.96
CA THR A 26 0.95 -5.98 -10.32
C THR A 26 2.42 -5.70 -10.62
N GLY A 27 3.21 -5.46 -9.57
CA GLY A 27 4.61 -5.07 -9.76
C GLY A 27 4.75 -3.67 -10.34
N SER A 28 3.71 -2.85 -10.30
CA SER A 28 3.69 -1.56 -10.97
C SER A 28 2.78 -0.59 -10.23
N VAL A 29 3.31 0.60 -9.94
CA VAL A 29 2.50 1.65 -9.32
C VAL A 29 1.38 2.07 -10.26
N LYS A 30 1.69 2.15 -11.56
CA LYS A 30 0.69 2.56 -12.55
C LYS A 30 -0.49 1.57 -12.58
N HIS A 31 -0.19 0.29 -12.69
CA HIS A 31 -1.24 -0.72 -12.76
C HIS A 31 -1.99 -0.86 -11.46
N ALA A 32 -1.29 -0.72 -10.33
CA ALA A 32 -1.95 -0.72 -9.04
C ALA A 32 -2.93 0.43 -8.92
N ALA A 33 -2.52 1.62 -9.41
CA ALA A 33 -3.39 2.80 -9.37
C ALA A 33 -4.68 2.55 -10.14
N GLU A 34 -4.57 1.90 -11.30
CA GLU A 34 -5.75 1.56 -12.09
C GLU A 34 -6.67 0.61 -11.32
N ARG A 35 -6.07 -0.39 -10.67
CA ARG A 35 -6.84 -1.39 -9.93
C ARG A 35 -7.60 -0.78 -8.76
N VAL A 36 -6.97 0.14 -8.04
CA VAL A 36 -7.61 0.74 -6.87
C VAL A 36 -8.32 2.06 -7.18
N ALA A 37 -8.38 2.43 -8.47
CA ALA A 37 -9.05 3.64 -8.92
C ALA A 37 -8.50 4.92 -8.29
N ARG A 38 -7.18 5.02 -8.24
CA ARG A 38 -6.50 6.20 -7.71
C ARG A 38 -5.41 6.62 -8.67
N SER A 39 -4.86 7.83 -8.49
CA SER A 39 -3.75 8.27 -9.31
C SER A 39 -2.46 7.59 -8.88
N PRO A 40 -1.47 7.45 -9.78
CA PRO A 40 -0.18 6.90 -9.38
C PRO A 40 0.47 7.70 -8.27
N ALA A 41 0.30 9.03 -8.26
CA ALA A 41 0.85 9.85 -7.19
C ALA A 41 0.23 9.51 -5.84
N ALA A 42 -1.08 9.27 -5.82
CA ALA A 42 -1.78 8.90 -4.60
C ALA A 42 -1.29 7.53 -4.09
N VAL A 43 -1.09 6.59 -5.01
CA VAL A 43 -0.57 5.27 -4.64
C VAL A 43 0.82 5.40 -4.04
N SER A 44 1.69 6.20 -4.67
CA SER A 44 3.04 6.41 -4.14
C SER A 44 3.00 7.02 -2.75
N MET A 45 2.12 7.99 -2.53
CA MET A 45 1.98 8.62 -1.22
C MET A 45 1.50 7.63 -0.17
N GLN A 46 0.56 6.77 -0.54
CA GLN A 46 0.07 5.75 0.39
C GLN A 46 1.18 4.78 0.77
N MET A 47 2.01 4.39 -0.20
CA MET A 47 3.10 3.47 0.08
C MET A 47 4.15 4.12 0.98
N LYS A 48 4.44 5.40 0.78
CA LYS A 48 5.37 6.10 1.65
C LYS A 48 4.82 6.22 3.07
N LYS A 49 3.52 6.46 3.20
CA LYS A 49 2.89 6.51 4.51
C LYS A 49 3.00 5.15 5.21
N LEU A 50 2.76 4.08 4.48
CA LEU A 50 2.88 2.74 5.02
C LEU A 50 4.31 2.47 5.50
N GLU A 51 5.30 2.87 4.71
CA GLU A 51 6.70 2.68 5.08
C GLU A 51 7.06 3.45 6.34
N ARG A 52 6.50 4.66 6.49
CA ARG A 52 6.74 5.43 7.71
C ARG A 52 6.14 4.75 8.93
N LEU A 53 4.97 4.16 8.77
CA LEU A 53 4.32 3.45 9.89
C LEU A 53 5.09 2.20 10.29
N ILE A 54 5.65 1.51 9.33
CA ILE A 54 6.39 0.27 9.58
C ILE A 54 7.82 0.57 9.98
N GLY A 55 8.38 1.67 9.51
CA GLY A 55 9.74 2.04 9.78
C GLY A 55 10.74 1.40 8.84
N ALA A 56 10.29 0.92 7.69
CA ALA A 56 11.16 0.26 6.72
C ALA A 56 10.51 0.29 5.34
N PRO A 57 11.30 0.25 4.27
CA PRO A 57 10.74 0.13 2.92
C PRO A 57 9.98 -1.20 2.77
N VAL A 58 8.85 -1.16 2.08
CA VAL A 58 8.09 -2.38 1.82
C VAL A 58 8.28 -2.87 0.38
N PHE A 59 8.80 -2.01 -0.50
CA PHE A 59 9.13 -2.38 -1.87
C PHE A 59 10.51 -1.90 -2.23
N HIS A 60 11.10 -2.55 -3.21
CA HIS A 60 12.27 -2.02 -3.89
C HIS A 60 12.07 -2.23 -5.38
N ARG A 61 12.78 -1.41 -6.17
CA ARG A 61 12.64 -1.49 -7.63
C ARG A 61 13.74 -2.38 -8.17
N THR A 62 13.37 -3.40 -8.91
CA THR A 62 14.31 -4.35 -9.49
C THR A 62 13.90 -4.62 -10.93
N GLU A 63 14.81 -4.35 -11.87
CA GLU A 63 14.55 -4.63 -13.28
C GLU A 63 13.24 -4.02 -13.77
N GLY A 64 12.98 -2.80 -13.33
CA GLY A 64 11.80 -2.08 -13.79
C GLY A 64 10.51 -2.46 -13.11
N ALA A 65 10.54 -3.36 -12.15
CA ALA A 65 9.35 -3.77 -11.42
C ALA A 65 9.48 -3.47 -9.94
N MET A 66 8.33 -3.26 -9.29
CA MET A 66 8.28 -3.10 -7.84
C MET A 66 8.16 -4.49 -7.23
N ARG A 67 9.10 -4.82 -6.37
CA ARG A 67 9.10 -6.12 -5.70
C ARG A 67 9.12 -5.94 -4.20
N LEU A 68 8.53 -6.88 -3.49
CA LEU A 68 8.48 -6.81 -2.04
C LEU A 68 9.87 -6.87 -1.43
N SER A 69 10.12 -6.01 -0.46
CA SER A 69 11.28 -6.10 0.40
C SER A 69 11.01 -7.19 1.45
N ASP A 70 11.99 -7.45 2.31
CA ASP A 70 11.78 -8.38 3.43
C ASP A 70 10.64 -7.91 4.32
N SER A 71 10.58 -6.60 4.58
CA SER A 71 9.49 -6.04 5.40
C SER A 71 8.15 -6.19 4.70
N GLY A 72 8.12 -5.98 3.38
CA GLY A 72 6.89 -6.16 2.62
C GLY A 72 6.43 -7.61 2.63
N ASP A 73 7.37 -8.55 2.52
CA ASP A 73 7.04 -9.97 2.59
C ASP A 73 6.39 -10.33 3.91
N ARG A 74 6.89 -9.78 5.01
CA ARG A 74 6.32 -10.05 6.33
C ARG A 74 4.95 -9.44 6.49
N LEU A 75 4.71 -8.31 5.84
CA LEU A 75 3.43 -7.63 5.95
C LEU A 75 2.33 -8.33 5.15
N MET A 76 2.70 -9.02 4.06
CA MET A 76 1.72 -9.54 3.11
C MET A 76 0.64 -10.44 3.76
N PRO A 77 0.98 -11.41 4.63
CA PRO A 77 -0.07 -12.23 5.24
C PRO A 77 -1.06 -11.40 6.05
N HIS A 78 -0.58 -10.35 6.72
CA HIS A 78 -1.46 -9.49 7.51
C HIS A 78 -2.34 -8.64 6.60
N ALA A 79 -1.78 -8.16 5.49
CA ALA A 79 -2.54 -7.36 4.54
C ALA A 79 -3.69 -8.17 3.95
N HIS A 80 -3.45 -9.42 3.62
CA HIS A 80 -4.51 -10.27 3.06
C HIS A 80 -5.64 -10.52 4.04
N ARG A 81 -5.35 -10.48 5.32
CA ARG A 81 -6.37 -10.67 6.33
C ARG A 81 -7.41 -9.55 6.32
N TRP A 82 -7.01 -8.36 5.93
CA TRP A 82 -7.88 -7.19 5.95
C TRP A 82 -8.47 -6.85 4.58
N ARG A 83 -8.22 -7.70 3.59
CA ARG A 83 -8.64 -7.46 2.22
C ARG A 83 -10.16 -7.64 1.96
#